data_03a143d684f389b4ec7e3c62819f4e83
#
_entry.id   03a143d684f389b4ec7e3c62819f4e83
#
_cell.length_a   1.000
_cell.length_b   1.000
_cell.length_c   1.000
_cell.angle_alpha   90.00
_cell.angle_beta   90.00
_cell.angle_gamma   90.00
#
_symmetry.space_group_name_H-M   'P 1'
#
loop_
_entity.id
_entity.type
_entity.pdbx_description
1 polymer ?
#
loop_
_entity_poly.entity_id
_entity_poly.type
_entity_poly.pdbx_seq_one_letter_code
_entity_poly.pdbx_strand_id
1 'polypeptide(L)'
;MKKIREISAIIFLVISNNLQAQSDALMTSILSGVKDSVAKGVFAKPETFRYQIIYTQINRDKNGVPNFTNYKLNVDPASYFNPASMVKMPLAFLSLEKLNELNIPEVDKFTTMHFDSSYQRQVEMVTDSTAENKNPSIAHFIKRAFLISENDPYNRMYQFIGQQQINKKLIDKGYSSTRITRQFMGFTEDQNRHTNGISFLDRDDKVILHLPPQYHRDSFQFGKPILIGEAHINSKNELIKAPFDFTRHNYISLEDMQKMLQAVIFPSSVPLKNRFNLKEEDRLFLLKYLSQYPSETDFPNYDPSVFYDSYVKFFFLDSTHTMPKNIRVFNKVGWAYGFLTDVSYVLDTLNNIDYMLSATIYVNSDGVVNDSKYDEETVGWPFLRQIGTAFYQYDLSRNRKYQPVLKNQVKHYDVKNKNYSRIPIKVVDN
;
A
#
# COMPACT_ATOMS: atom_id res chain seq x y z
N MET A 1 -25.73 -35.67 18.49
CA MET A 1 -24.66 -35.00 17.73
C MET A 1 -25.12 -34.19 16.51
N LYS A 2 -26.07 -34.66 15.67
CA LYS A 2 -26.62 -33.87 14.53
C LYS A 2 -27.33 -32.58 14.96
N LYS A 3 -28.23 -32.62 15.97
CA LYS A 3 -28.96 -31.41 16.44
C LYS A 3 -28.10 -30.31 16.98
N ILE A 4 -26.96 -30.63 17.63
CA ILE A 4 -26.03 -29.62 18.15
C ILE A 4 -25.30 -28.91 17.00
N ARG A 5 -24.95 -29.61 15.91
CA ARG A 5 -24.33 -29.00 14.71
C ARG A 5 -25.28 -28.06 13.96
N GLU A 6 -26.57 -28.41 13.88
CA GLU A 6 -27.56 -27.55 13.22
C GLU A 6 -27.83 -26.25 14.04
N ILE A 7 -27.91 -26.34 15.37
CA ILE A 7 -28.05 -25.17 16.23
C ILE A 7 -26.83 -24.25 16.17
N SER A 8 -25.62 -24.81 16.16
CA SER A 8 -24.39 -24.02 16.00
C SER A 8 -24.32 -23.32 14.63
N ALA A 9 -24.74 -23.97 13.56
CA ALA A 9 -24.78 -23.37 12.22
C ALA A 9 -25.82 -22.24 12.13
N ILE A 10 -27.00 -22.41 12.71
CA ILE A 10 -28.05 -21.39 12.74
C ILE A 10 -27.63 -20.19 13.58
N ILE A 11 -27.02 -20.40 14.74
CA ILE A 11 -26.52 -19.31 15.59
C ILE A 11 -25.41 -18.53 14.87
N PHE A 12 -24.50 -19.22 14.16
CA PHE A 12 -23.45 -18.56 13.40
C PHE A 12 -24.01 -17.73 12.24
N LEU A 13 -25.03 -18.24 11.54
CA LEU A 13 -25.71 -17.53 10.44
C LEU A 13 -26.47 -16.28 10.92
N VAL A 14 -27.16 -16.38 12.05
CA VAL A 14 -27.90 -15.25 12.67
C VAL A 14 -26.94 -14.17 13.17
N ILE A 15 -25.81 -14.56 13.77
CA ILE A 15 -24.79 -13.61 14.23
C ILE A 15 -24.13 -12.91 13.03
N SER A 16 -23.80 -13.63 11.97
CA SER A 16 -23.19 -13.04 10.76
C SER A 16 -24.14 -12.06 10.06
N ASN A 17 -25.40 -12.37 9.92
CA ASN A 17 -26.41 -11.48 9.32
C ASN A 17 -26.64 -10.22 10.17
N ASN A 18 -26.64 -10.32 11.50
CA ASN A 18 -26.75 -9.15 12.38
C ASN A 18 -25.53 -8.24 12.32
N LEU A 19 -24.31 -8.80 12.21
CA LEU A 19 -23.08 -8.03 12.06
C LEU A 19 -23.04 -7.32 10.71
N GLN A 20 -23.46 -7.96 9.62
CA GLN A 20 -23.53 -7.34 8.30
C GLN A 20 -24.56 -6.20 8.27
N ALA A 21 -25.76 -6.41 8.79
CA ALA A 21 -26.79 -5.37 8.88
C ALA A 21 -26.34 -4.18 9.73
N GLN A 22 -25.62 -4.42 10.83
CA GLN A 22 -25.06 -3.35 11.67
C GLN A 22 -23.92 -2.60 10.96
N SER A 23 -23.09 -3.31 10.19
CA SER A 23 -22.03 -2.71 9.35
C SER A 23 -22.62 -1.78 8.32
N ASP A 24 -23.60 -2.24 7.56
CA ASP A 24 -24.26 -1.46 6.52
C ASP A 24 -24.95 -0.20 7.09
N ALA A 25 -25.62 -0.33 8.25
CA ALA A 25 -26.30 0.80 8.91
C ALA A 25 -25.30 1.90 9.36
N LEU A 26 -24.16 1.53 9.95
CA LEU A 26 -23.15 2.51 10.36
C LEU A 26 -22.52 3.20 9.14
N MET A 27 -22.10 2.44 8.15
CA MET A 27 -21.51 2.99 6.92
C MET A 27 -22.48 3.94 6.22
N THR A 28 -23.74 3.54 6.07
CA THR A 28 -24.80 4.38 5.51
C THR A 28 -25.00 5.65 6.33
N SER A 29 -25.03 5.56 7.65
CA SER A 29 -25.19 6.72 8.54
C SER A 29 -24.05 7.74 8.34
N ILE A 30 -22.80 7.29 8.33
CA ILE A 30 -21.64 8.17 8.16
C ILE A 30 -21.68 8.83 6.76
N LEU A 31 -21.87 8.04 5.71
CA LEU A 31 -21.79 8.50 4.34
C LEU A 31 -23.01 9.31 3.89
N SER A 32 -24.18 9.15 4.52
CA SER A 32 -25.35 10.01 4.27
C SER A 32 -25.10 11.48 4.63
N GLY A 33 -24.13 11.73 5.54
CA GLY A 33 -23.68 13.08 5.88
C GLY A 33 -22.87 13.79 4.78
N VAL A 34 -22.38 13.08 3.78
CA VAL A 34 -21.61 13.65 2.66
C VAL A 34 -22.54 14.45 1.76
N LYS A 35 -22.28 15.76 1.67
CA LYS A 35 -23.12 16.69 0.90
C LYS A 35 -22.61 16.95 -0.52
N ASP A 36 -21.37 16.60 -0.77
CA ASP A 36 -20.70 16.80 -2.06
C ASP A 36 -21.44 16.08 -3.21
N SER A 37 -21.62 16.77 -4.33
CA SER A 37 -22.41 16.27 -5.46
C SER A 37 -21.67 15.19 -6.24
N VAL A 38 -20.35 15.27 -6.33
CA VAL A 38 -19.52 14.26 -7.01
C VAL A 38 -19.58 12.96 -6.22
N ALA A 39 -19.37 13.02 -4.90
CA ALA A 39 -19.43 11.85 -4.04
C ALA A 39 -20.82 11.19 -4.06
N LYS A 40 -21.90 11.98 -4.05
CA LYS A 40 -23.28 11.46 -4.21
C LYS A 40 -23.49 10.76 -5.55
N GLY A 41 -22.94 11.31 -6.63
CA GLY A 41 -22.96 10.70 -7.96
C GLY A 41 -22.25 9.34 -7.99
N VAL A 42 -21.11 9.24 -7.29
CA VAL A 42 -20.37 7.97 -7.15
C VAL A 42 -21.17 6.95 -6.34
N PHE A 43 -21.73 7.33 -5.18
CA PHE A 43 -22.52 6.42 -4.34
C PHE A 43 -23.76 5.88 -5.06
N ALA A 44 -24.34 6.65 -5.96
CA ALA A 44 -25.51 6.25 -6.75
C ALA A 44 -25.19 5.19 -7.84
N LYS A 45 -23.91 4.98 -8.19
CA LYS A 45 -23.50 4.10 -9.31
C LYS A 45 -22.35 3.16 -8.89
N PRO A 46 -22.54 2.27 -7.90
CA PRO A 46 -21.47 1.42 -7.38
C PRO A 46 -20.84 0.50 -8.45
N GLU A 47 -21.62 -0.02 -9.38
CA GLU A 47 -21.13 -0.89 -10.47
C GLU A 47 -20.21 -0.13 -11.45
N THR A 48 -20.50 1.14 -11.74
CA THR A 48 -19.69 1.98 -12.62
C THR A 48 -18.35 2.35 -11.96
N PHE A 49 -18.40 2.81 -10.72
CA PHE A 49 -17.23 3.31 -9.99
C PHE A 49 -16.50 2.22 -9.21
N ARG A 50 -17.06 1.00 -9.10
CA ARG A 50 -16.45 -0.18 -8.48
C ARG A 50 -15.81 0.12 -7.12
N TYR A 51 -16.34 1.08 -6.37
CA TYR A 51 -15.74 1.47 -5.11
C TYR A 51 -15.94 0.43 -4.01
N GLN A 52 -14.93 0.29 -3.17
CA GLN A 52 -14.95 -0.53 -1.98
C GLN A 52 -14.42 0.31 -0.80
N ILE A 53 -15.02 0.18 0.37
CA ILE A 53 -14.60 0.93 1.57
C ILE A 53 -14.55 -0.02 2.76
N ILE A 54 -13.46 0.03 3.54
CA ILE A 54 -13.34 -0.61 4.84
C ILE A 54 -12.99 0.47 5.86
N TYR A 55 -13.86 0.66 6.83
CA TYR A 55 -13.60 1.46 8.01
C TYR A 55 -13.38 0.55 9.21
N THR A 56 -12.30 0.76 9.96
CA THR A 56 -11.98 -0.02 11.14
C THR A 56 -11.96 0.89 12.37
N GLN A 57 -12.94 0.69 13.22
CA GLN A 57 -12.97 1.27 14.55
C GLN A 57 -11.92 0.62 15.43
N ILE A 58 -11.08 1.44 16.07
CA ILE A 58 -10.14 0.99 17.10
C ILE A 58 -10.66 1.42 18.45
N ASN A 59 -11.14 0.47 19.22
CA ASN A 59 -11.53 0.66 20.62
C ASN A 59 -10.44 0.09 21.52
N ARG A 60 -10.40 0.54 22.77
CA ARG A 60 -9.43 0.01 23.74
C ARG A 60 -10.12 -0.51 24.98
N ASP A 61 -9.51 -1.50 25.62
CA ASP A 61 -9.91 -1.95 26.93
C ASP A 61 -9.29 -1.05 28.03
N LYS A 62 -9.56 -1.39 29.30
CA LYS A 62 -9.02 -0.67 30.46
C LYS A 62 -7.47 -0.67 30.56
N ASN A 63 -6.81 -1.58 29.89
CA ASN A 63 -5.35 -1.71 29.85
C ASN A 63 -4.75 -1.05 28.62
N GLY A 64 -5.55 -0.39 27.78
CA GLY A 64 -5.12 0.24 26.52
C GLY A 64 -4.94 -0.73 25.35
N VAL A 65 -5.33 -2.00 25.50
CA VAL A 65 -5.21 -3.01 24.43
C VAL A 65 -6.22 -2.71 23.32
N PRO A 66 -5.79 -2.57 22.06
CA PRO A 66 -6.69 -2.23 20.97
C PRO A 66 -7.56 -3.43 20.55
N ASN A 67 -8.84 -3.15 20.30
CA ASN A 67 -9.83 -4.04 19.71
C ASN A 67 -10.33 -3.45 18.40
N PHE A 68 -10.41 -4.25 17.35
CA PHE A 68 -10.71 -3.83 15.99
C PHE A 68 -12.09 -4.31 15.56
N THR A 69 -12.93 -3.39 15.10
CA THR A 69 -14.22 -3.70 14.48
C THR A 69 -14.24 -3.17 13.06
N ASN A 70 -14.34 -4.06 12.08
CA ASN A 70 -14.35 -3.72 10.66
C ASN A 70 -15.79 -3.52 10.16
N TYR A 71 -16.03 -2.39 9.50
CA TYR A 71 -17.25 -2.06 8.78
C TYR A 71 -16.91 -1.98 7.30
N LYS A 72 -17.72 -2.62 6.45
CA LYS A 72 -17.41 -2.79 5.03
C LYS A 72 -18.57 -2.31 4.16
N LEU A 73 -18.24 -1.67 3.04
CA LEU A 73 -19.21 -1.29 2.02
C LEU A 73 -18.68 -1.72 0.64
N ASN A 74 -19.46 -2.50 -0.08
CA ASN A 74 -19.17 -3.07 -1.40
C ASN A 74 -17.85 -3.88 -1.46
N VAL A 75 -17.33 -4.36 -0.34
CA VAL A 75 -16.07 -5.09 -0.29
C VAL A 75 -16.26 -6.53 -0.73
N ASP A 76 -15.62 -6.88 -1.84
CA ASP A 76 -15.58 -8.23 -2.40
C ASP A 76 -14.16 -8.58 -2.82
N PRO A 77 -13.52 -9.57 -2.17
CA PRO A 77 -12.17 -10.02 -2.55
C PRO A 77 -12.06 -10.51 -3.99
N ALA A 78 -13.17 -10.91 -4.63
CA ALA A 78 -13.19 -11.33 -6.03
C ALA A 78 -13.36 -10.15 -7.01
N SER A 79 -13.78 -8.99 -6.52
CA SER A 79 -13.92 -7.78 -7.34
C SER A 79 -12.56 -7.13 -7.55
N TYR A 80 -12.00 -7.28 -8.75
CA TYR A 80 -10.69 -6.74 -9.12
C TYR A 80 -10.68 -5.21 -9.13
N PHE A 81 -9.64 -4.67 -8.57
CA PHE A 81 -9.10 -3.34 -8.87
C PHE A 81 -7.60 -3.46 -9.15
N ASN A 82 -7.05 -2.55 -9.96
CA ASN A 82 -5.60 -2.54 -10.17
C ASN A 82 -4.91 -2.02 -8.91
N PRO A 83 -4.06 -2.83 -8.24
CA PRO A 83 -3.41 -2.39 -7.01
C PRO A 83 -2.33 -1.33 -7.25
N ALA A 84 -1.86 -1.19 -8.48
CA ALA A 84 -0.81 -0.23 -8.82
C ALA A 84 0.32 -0.24 -7.77
N SER A 85 0.67 0.92 -7.23
CA SER A 85 1.74 1.06 -6.24
C SER A 85 1.45 0.51 -4.84
N MET A 86 0.24 -0.04 -4.60
CA MET A 86 -0.05 -0.72 -3.33
C MET A 86 0.90 -1.89 -3.07
N VAL A 87 1.35 -2.59 -4.12
CA VAL A 87 2.28 -3.73 -4.04
C VAL A 87 3.63 -3.39 -3.41
N LYS A 88 4.00 -2.11 -3.34
CA LYS A 88 5.25 -1.64 -2.71
C LYS A 88 5.28 -1.90 -1.20
N MET A 89 4.12 -1.84 -0.55
CA MET A 89 4.01 -2.04 0.89
C MET A 89 4.38 -3.47 1.33
N PRO A 90 3.77 -4.55 0.81
CA PRO A 90 4.18 -5.90 1.17
C PRO A 90 5.63 -6.21 0.79
N LEU A 91 6.16 -5.65 -0.32
CA LEU A 91 7.55 -5.86 -0.68
C LEU A 91 8.53 -5.21 0.29
N ALA A 92 8.22 -4.03 0.80
CA ALA A 92 9.02 -3.40 1.86
C ALA A 92 9.08 -4.28 3.12
N PHE A 93 7.92 -4.84 3.53
CA PHE A 93 7.84 -5.73 4.69
C PHE A 93 8.62 -7.04 4.48
N LEU A 94 8.45 -7.67 3.32
CA LEU A 94 9.14 -8.90 2.95
C LEU A 94 10.65 -8.70 2.73
N SER A 95 11.09 -7.52 2.29
CA SER A 95 12.52 -7.21 2.14
C SER A 95 13.23 -7.21 3.50
N LEU A 96 12.64 -6.58 4.51
CA LEU A 96 13.17 -6.60 5.88
C LEU A 96 13.08 -7.99 6.50
N GLU A 97 12.00 -8.72 6.27
CA GLU A 97 11.86 -10.10 6.70
C GLU A 97 12.96 -10.99 6.08
N LYS A 98 13.25 -10.83 4.78
CA LYS A 98 14.33 -11.57 4.11
C LYS A 98 15.70 -11.26 4.72
N LEU A 99 16.01 -9.99 5.00
CA LEU A 99 17.26 -9.62 5.68
C LEU A 99 17.38 -10.30 7.05
N ASN A 100 16.30 -10.33 7.83
CA ASN A 100 16.28 -11.00 9.12
C ASN A 100 16.47 -12.53 9.00
N GLU A 101 15.93 -13.13 7.95
CA GLU A 101 16.10 -14.58 7.66
C GLU A 101 17.51 -14.94 7.18
N LEU A 102 18.16 -14.06 6.42
CA LEU A 102 19.56 -14.23 6.03
C LEU A 102 20.47 -14.33 7.25
N ASN A 103 20.14 -13.59 8.31
CA ASN A 103 20.79 -13.63 9.61
C ASN A 103 22.33 -13.52 9.53
N ILE A 104 22.82 -12.62 8.67
CA ILE A 104 24.25 -12.34 8.52
C ILE A 104 24.55 -11.08 9.33
N PRO A 105 25.42 -11.13 10.35
CA PRO A 105 25.62 -10.01 11.29
C PRO A 105 26.02 -8.68 10.63
N GLU A 106 26.78 -8.75 9.54
CA GLU A 106 27.29 -7.58 8.81
C GLU A 106 26.30 -7.03 7.77
N VAL A 107 25.15 -7.72 7.56
CA VAL A 107 24.14 -7.32 6.56
C VAL A 107 22.86 -6.87 7.24
N ASP A 108 22.54 -5.59 7.05
CA ASP A 108 21.30 -4.97 7.51
C ASP A 108 20.61 -4.17 6.39
N LYS A 109 19.55 -3.45 6.73
CA LYS A 109 18.80 -2.62 5.78
C LYS A 109 19.58 -1.44 5.20
N PHE A 110 20.68 -1.02 5.84
CA PHE A 110 21.53 0.10 5.39
C PHE A 110 22.74 -0.36 4.60
N THR A 111 23.03 -1.66 4.56
CA THR A 111 24.16 -2.23 3.84
C THR A 111 24.06 -1.91 2.34
N THR A 112 25.17 -1.48 1.76
CA THR A 112 25.28 -1.15 0.33
C THR A 112 24.95 -2.40 -0.51
N MET A 113 24.14 -2.20 -1.56
CA MET A 113 23.76 -3.24 -2.51
C MET A 113 24.19 -2.88 -3.92
N HIS A 114 24.75 -3.84 -4.65
CA HIS A 114 24.96 -3.76 -6.10
C HIS A 114 24.09 -4.79 -6.80
N PHE A 115 23.46 -4.39 -7.89
CA PHE A 115 22.62 -5.26 -8.74
C PHE A 115 23.31 -5.41 -10.09
N ASP A 116 23.57 -6.66 -10.49
CA ASP A 116 24.13 -6.98 -11.80
C ASP A 116 23.05 -7.00 -12.87
N SER A 117 23.43 -6.87 -14.12
CA SER A 117 22.56 -7.18 -15.27
C SER A 117 22.81 -8.64 -15.70
N SER A 118 22.01 -9.56 -15.17
CA SER A 118 22.19 -11.01 -15.34
C SER A 118 21.31 -11.61 -16.45
N TYR A 119 20.25 -10.89 -16.86
CA TYR A 119 19.29 -11.34 -17.88
C TYR A 119 18.80 -10.15 -18.71
N GLN A 120 18.17 -10.45 -19.86
CA GLN A 120 17.69 -9.46 -20.83
C GLN A 120 16.90 -8.30 -20.19
N ARG A 121 17.25 -7.06 -20.58
CA ARG A 121 16.63 -5.81 -20.14
C ARG A 121 16.74 -5.50 -18.63
N GLN A 122 17.44 -6.33 -17.86
CA GLN A 122 17.79 -5.95 -16.50
C GLN A 122 18.81 -4.81 -16.51
N VAL A 123 18.69 -3.93 -15.53
CA VAL A 123 19.55 -2.75 -15.37
C VAL A 123 20.44 -2.94 -14.15
N GLU A 124 21.74 -2.78 -14.37
CA GLU A 124 22.71 -2.71 -13.30
C GLU A 124 22.43 -1.50 -12.38
N MET A 125 22.72 -1.62 -11.08
CA MET A 125 22.70 -0.51 -10.14
C MET A 125 23.83 -0.67 -9.15
N VAL A 126 24.79 0.25 -9.19
CA VAL A 126 25.93 0.33 -8.27
C VAL A 126 25.93 1.63 -7.46
N THR A 127 25.15 2.63 -7.87
CA THR A 127 25.01 3.90 -7.16
C THR A 127 23.54 4.33 -7.13
N ASP A 128 23.18 5.14 -6.11
CA ASP A 128 21.92 5.84 -6.03
C ASP A 128 22.17 7.29 -5.60
N SER A 129 22.14 8.21 -6.57
CA SER A 129 22.43 9.63 -6.34
C SER A 129 21.45 10.31 -5.39
N THR A 130 20.30 9.69 -5.10
CA THR A 130 19.28 10.24 -4.20
C THR A 130 19.58 9.91 -2.72
N ALA A 131 20.42 8.89 -2.48
CA ALA A 131 20.88 8.54 -1.14
C ALA A 131 21.96 9.53 -0.60
N GLU A 132 22.07 9.63 0.71
CA GLU A 132 23.05 10.48 1.38
C GLU A 132 24.48 10.06 1.04
N ASN A 133 24.77 8.78 1.16
CA ASN A 133 26.05 8.16 0.84
C ASN A 133 26.18 7.74 -0.63
N LYS A 134 25.17 8.02 -1.47
CA LYS A 134 25.06 7.64 -2.89
C LYS A 134 25.03 6.14 -3.13
N ASN A 135 24.75 5.34 -2.13
CA ASN A 135 24.72 3.88 -2.24
C ASN A 135 23.28 3.34 -2.20
N PRO A 136 22.92 2.40 -3.08
CA PRO A 136 21.66 1.69 -3.00
C PRO A 136 21.57 0.85 -1.72
N SER A 137 20.39 0.81 -1.07
CA SER A 137 20.15 -0.05 0.09
C SER A 137 18.65 -0.31 0.25
N ILE A 138 18.27 -1.37 0.95
CA ILE A 138 16.85 -1.67 1.24
C ILE A 138 16.19 -0.51 2.01
N ALA A 139 16.91 0.10 2.96
CA ALA A 139 16.40 1.26 3.70
C ALA A 139 16.04 2.42 2.77
N HIS A 140 16.91 2.73 1.81
CA HIS A 140 16.68 3.82 0.88
C HIS A 140 15.57 3.50 -0.13
N PHE A 141 15.47 2.26 -0.60
CA PHE A 141 14.35 1.82 -1.45
C PHE A 141 13.01 1.92 -0.74
N ILE A 142 12.90 1.48 0.52
CA ILE A 142 11.68 1.62 1.31
C ILE A 142 11.30 3.09 1.47
N LYS A 143 12.27 3.96 1.76
CA LYS A 143 12.06 5.39 1.92
C LYS A 143 11.46 6.02 0.65
N ARG A 144 12.08 5.80 -0.52
CA ARG A 144 11.61 6.29 -1.82
C ARG A 144 10.22 5.73 -2.19
N ALA A 145 10.00 4.42 -1.92
CA ALA A 145 8.72 3.76 -2.21
C ALA A 145 7.56 4.30 -1.36
N PHE A 146 7.80 4.80 -0.16
CA PHE A 146 6.75 5.28 0.74
C PHE A 146 6.51 6.79 0.66
N LEU A 147 7.57 7.60 0.47
CA LEU A 147 7.45 9.05 0.46
C LEU A 147 6.66 9.59 -0.74
N ILE A 148 6.98 9.13 -1.93
CA ILE A 148 6.33 9.58 -3.18
C ILE A 148 5.96 8.45 -4.13
N SER A 149 6.13 7.21 -3.70
CA SER A 149 5.69 6.04 -4.48
C SER A 149 6.52 5.74 -5.74
N GLU A 150 7.84 6.00 -5.74
CA GLU A 150 8.71 5.71 -6.90
C GLU A 150 8.70 4.22 -7.32
N ASN A 151 8.84 3.96 -8.63
CA ASN A 151 8.74 2.61 -9.20
C ASN A 151 10.05 1.83 -9.16
N ASP A 152 11.20 2.46 -9.41
CA ASP A 152 12.48 1.76 -9.35
C ASP A 152 12.74 1.04 -8.00
N PRO A 153 12.51 1.66 -6.83
CA PRO A 153 12.62 0.97 -5.55
C PRO A 153 11.78 -0.30 -5.42
N TYR A 154 10.57 -0.31 -5.98
CA TYR A 154 9.73 -1.50 -6.03
C TYR A 154 10.38 -2.61 -6.85
N ASN A 155 10.90 -2.27 -8.04
CA ASN A 155 11.56 -3.23 -8.91
C ASN A 155 12.78 -3.86 -8.22
N ARG A 156 13.59 -3.05 -7.50
CA ARG A 156 14.76 -3.53 -6.74
C ARG A 156 14.36 -4.45 -5.58
N MET A 157 13.33 -4.09 -4.82
CA MET A 157 12.80 -4.97 -3.77
C MET A 157 12.21 -6.27 -4.34
N TYR A 158 11.53 -6.20 -5.48
CA TYR A 158 11.01 -7.38 -6.19
C TYR A 158 12.15 -8.32 -6.60
N GLN A 159 13.20 -7.79 -7.22
CA GLN A 159 14.40 -8.54 -7.62
C GLN A 159 15.12 -9.15 -6.42
N PHE A 160 15.23 -8.41 -5.31
CA PHE A 160 15.84 -8.90 -4.09
C PHE A 160 15.08 -10.07 -3.47
N ILE A 161 13.75 -10.00 -3.38
CA ILE A 161 12.95 -11.08 -2.77
C ILE A 161 12.79 -12.25 -3.75
N GLY A 162 12.44 -11.96 -5.00
CA GLY A 162 12.12 -12.91 -6.06
C GLY A 162 10.64 -13.29 -6.12
N GLN A 163 10.10 -13.42 -7.33
CA GLN A 163 8.68 -13.62 -7.62
C GLN A 163 8.05 -14.78 -6.83
N GLN A 164 8.70 -15.94 -6.79
CA GLN A 164 8.21 -17.13 -6.09
C GLN A 164 8.12 -16.88 -4.59
N GLN A 165 9.16 -16.32 -3.99
CA GLN A 165 9.20 -16.08 -2.54
C GLN A 165 8.18 -15.02 -2.11
N ILE A 166 7.97 -13.96 -2.91
CA ILE A 166 6.93 -12.97 -2.65
C ILE A 166 5.57 -13.66 -2.49
N ASN A 167 5.16 -14.44 -3.48
CA ASN A 167 3.83 -15.05 -3.49
C ASN A 167 3.70 -16.16 -2.44
N LYS A 168 4.73 -17.03 -2.31
CA LYS A 168 4.74 -18.09 -1.30
C LYS A 168 4.57 -17.53 0.11
N LYS A 169 5.39 -16.52 0.47
CA LYS A 169 5.35 -15.94 1.82
C LYS A 169 4.01 -15.25 2.12
N LEU A 170 3.43 -14.56 1.16
CA LEU A 170 2.13 -13.90 1.35
C LEU A 170 1.01 -14.94 1.53
N ILE A 171 1.00 -16.01 0.73
CA ILE A 171 0.04 -17.11 0.88
C ILE A 171 0.21 -17.82 2.23
N ASP A 172 1.43 -18.17 2.62
CA ASP A 172 1.75 -18.84 3.89
C ASP A 172 1.30 -17.99 5.10
N LYS A 173 1.37 -16.68 4.97
CA LYS A 173 0.88 -15.72 5.97
C LYS A 173 -0.65 -15.53 5.93
N GLY A 174 -1.37 -16.20 5.01
CA GLY A 174 -2.83 -16.14 4.92
C GLY A 174 -3.37 -14.98 4.11
N TYR A 175 -2.54 -14.27 3.34
CA TYR A 175 -2.95 -13.24 2.38
C TYR A 175 -3.26 -13.89 1.03
N SER A 176 -4.30 -14.73 1.02
CA SER A 176 -4.62 -15.61 -0.11
C SER A 176 -5.24 -14.90 -1.32
N SER A 177 -5.75 -13.68 -1.12
CA SER A 177 -6.27 -12.84 -2.20
C SER A 177 -5.20 -11.86 -2.71
N THR A 178 -3.95 -12.37 -2.80
CA THR A 178 -2.78 -11.59 -3.24
C THR A 178 -1.95 -12.39 -4.23
N ARG A 179 -1.60 -11.76 -5.36
CA ARG A 179 -0.73 -12.32 -6.39
C ARG A 179 0.10 -11.20 -7.02
N ILE A 180 1.43 -11.24 -6.82
CA ILE A 180 2.37 -10.24 -7.34
C ILE A 180 3.26 -10.92 -8.38
N THR A 181 3.00 -10.64 -9.66
CA THR A 181 3.58 -11.38 -10.79
C THR A 181 4.55 -10.57 -11.63
N ARG A 182 4.55 -9.24 -11.48
CA ARG A 182 5.29 -8.36 -12.40
C ARG A 182 5.89 -7.14 -11.71
N GLN A 183 7.01 -6.71 -12.26
CA GLN A 183 7.66 -5.44 -11.97
C GLN A 183 6.95 -4.29 -12.71
N PHE A 184 7.23 -3.05 -12.32
CA PHE A 184 6.78 -1.84 -13.04
C PHE A 184 7.78 -1.48 -14.14
N MET A 185 7.98 -2.43 -15.02
CA MET A 185 8.77 -2.33 -16.24
C MET A 185 8.02 -3.06 -17.35
N GLY A 186 8.24 -2.68 -18.58
CA GLY A 186 7.64 -3.36 -19.74
C GLY A 186 8.23 -4.76 -19.98
N PHE A 187 8.34 -5.57 -18.94
CA PHE A 187 8.90 -6.92 -18.98
C PHE A 187 7.84 -7.94 -19.41
N THR A 188 8.29 -8.95 -20.17
CA THR A 188 7.52 -10.16 -20.44
C THR A 188 7.33 -10.98 -19.16
N GLU A 189 6.45 -12.00 -19.19
CA GLU A 189 6.29 -12.93 -18.07
C GLU A 189 7.59 -13.65 -17.72
N ASP A 190 8.35 -14.06 -18.74
CA ASP A 190 9.63 -14.70 -18.54
C ASP A 190 10.64 -13.77 -17.89
N GLN A 191 10.76 -12.53 -18.35
CA GLN A 191 11.65 -11.53 -17.75
C GLN A 191 11.30 -11.23 -16.28
N ASN A 192 10.01 -11.23 -15.90
CA ASN A 192 9.58 -11.08 -14.53
C ASN A 192 9.95 -12.26 -13.60
N ARG A 193 10.34 -13.40 -14.17
CA ARG A 193 10.76 -14.61 -13.44
C ARG A 193 12.25 -14.61 -13.09
N HIS A 194 13.04 -13.72 -13.71
CA HIS A 194 14.47 -13.62 -13.48
C HIS A 194 14.80 -12.54 -12.47
N THR A 195 15.68 -12.85 -11.51
CA THR A 195 16.28 -11.84 -10.61
C THR A 195 17.67 -11.47 -11.11
N ASN A 196 18.15 -10.30 -10.70
CA ASN A 196 19.54 -9.91 -10.85
C ASN A 196 20.43 -10.73 -9.89
N GLY A 197 21.73 -10.85 -10.18
CA GLY A 197 22.72 -11.10 -9.17
C GLY A 197 22.81 -9.88 -8.24
N ILE A 198 22.93 -10.10 -6.92
CA ILE A 198 22.94 -9.03 -5.93
C ILE A 198 24.09 -9.24 -4.96
N SER A 199 24.96 -8.24 -4.85
CA SER A 199 26.07 -8.22 -3.89
C SER A 199 25.82 -7.22 -2.78
N PHE A 200 26.05 -7.60 -1.53
CA PHE A 200 26.14 -6.73 -0.38
C PHE A 200 27.58 -6.41 -0.07
N LEU A 201 27.90 -5.15 0.18
CA LEU A 201 29.24 -4.67 0.35
C LEU A 201 29.43 -4.04 1.73
N ASP A 202 30.62 -4.18 2.31
CA ASP A 202 31.04 -3.47 3.51
C ASP A 202 31.44 -2.01 3.18
N ARG A 203 31.98 -1.32 4.18
CA ARG A 203 32.38 0.09 4.06
C ARG A 203 33.62 0.29 3.18
N ASP A 204 34.37 -0.76 2.91
CA ASP A 204 35.57 -0.78 2.08
C ASP A 204 35.29 -1.35 0.69
N ASP A 205 34.00 -1.41 0.30
CA ASP A 205 33.48 -1.95 -0.97
C ASP A 205 33.81 -3.43 -1.20
N LYS A 206 34.10 -4.17 -0.15
CA LYS A 206 34.33 -5.61 -0.22
C LYS A 206 33.00 -6.37 -0.13
N VAL A 207 32.82 -7.35 -0.99
CA VAL A 207 31.62 -8.20 -0.99
C VAL A 207 31.56 -9.06 0.28
N ILE A 208 30.50 -8.84 1.07
CA ILE A 208 30.17 -9.62 2.28
C ILE A 208 29.31 -10.82 1.90
N LEU A 209 28.35 -10.60 1.00
CA LEU A 209 27.38 -11.60 0.55
C LEU A 209 27.10 -11.41 -0.92
N HIS A 210 27.06 -12.50 -1.68
CA HIS A 210 26.56 -12.52 -3.04
C HIS A 210 25.38 -13.48 -3.17
N LEU A 211 24.25 -12.96 -3.64
CA LEU A 211 23.06 -13.71 -3.99
C LEU A 211 23.07 -13.91 -5.52
N PRO A 212 23.23 -15.13 -6.03
CA PRO A 212 23.26 -15.38 -7.47
C PRO A 212 21.89 -15.10 -8.11
N PRO A 213 21.85 -14.77 -9.42
CA PRO A 213 20.60 -14.61 -10.13
C PRO A 213 19.78 -15.91 -10.08
N GLN A 214 18.45 -15.75 -10.01
CA GLN A 214 17.53 -16.88 -9.91
C GLN A 214 16.47 -16.81 -11.02
N TYR A 215 15.96 -17.97 -11.39
CA TYR A 215 14.81 -18.13 -12.28
C TYR A 215 13.69 -18.87 -11.53
N HIS A 216 12.52 -18.25 -11.48
CA HIS A 216 11.35 -18.76 -10.75
C HIS A 216 10.44 -19.57 -11.69
N ARG A 217 10.35 -20.87 -11.47
CA ARG A 217 9.65 -21.82 -12.36
C ARG A 217 8.18 -21.99 -12.07
N ASP A 218 7.69 -21.51 -10.93
CA ASP A 218 6.30 -21.71 -10.53
C ASP A 218 5.34 -21.05 -11.52
N SER A 219 4.26 -21.74 -11.85
CA SER A 219 3.19 -21.22 -12.66
C SER A 219 2.10 -20.62 -11.77
N PHE A 220 1.53 -19.50 -12.21
CA PHE A 220 0.36 -18.91 -11.55
C PHE A 220 -0.93 -19.47 -12.11
N GLN A 221 -1.87 -19.80 -11.24
CA GLN A 221 -3.23 -20.08 -11.63
C GLN A 221 -4.00 -18.77 -11.70
N PHE A 222 -4.34 -18.38 -12.92
CA PHE A 222 -5.16 -17.19 -13.19
C PHE A 222 -6.60 -17.65 -13.33
N GLY A 223 -7.50 -17.29 -12.46
CA GLY A 223 -8.91 -17.66 -12.52
C GLY A 223 -9.62 -17.21 -13.81
N LYS A 224 -10.82 -16.67 -13.67
CA LYS A 224 -11.57 -16.10 -14.81
C LYS A 224 -10.85 -14.87 -15.37
N PRO A 225 -10.98 -14.59 -16.68
CA PRO A 225 -10.46 -13.36 -17.27
C PRO A 225 -10.96 -12.10 -16.55
N ILE A 226 -10.06 -11.13 -16.36
CA ILE A 226 -10.35 -9.83 -15.74
C ILE A 226 -10.32 -8.79 -16.86
N LEU A 227 -11.47 -8.52 -17.43
CA LEU A 227 -11.64 -7.64 -18.59
C LEU A 227 -12.30 -6.34 -18.12
N ILE A 228 -11.67 -5.18 -18.38
CA ILE A 228 -12.13 -3.86 -17.91
C ILE A 228 -12.03 -2.83 -19.02
N GLY A 229 -13.00 -1.88 -19.03
CA GLY A 229 -13.17 -0.89 -20.07
C GLY A 229 -13.93 -1.42 -21.28
N GLU A 230 -14.17 -0.55 -22.24
CA GLU A 230 -14.82 -0.85 -23.53
C GLU A 230 -13.80 -0.96 -24.66
N ALA A 231 -12.70 -0.20 -24.53
CA ALA A 231 -11.58 -0.17 -25.46
C ALA A 231 -10.27 0.06 -24.69
N HIS A 232 -9.13 -0.07 -25.37
CA HIS A 232 -7.83 0.26 -24.78
C HIS A 232 -6.81 0.70 -25.83
N ILE A 233 -5.80 1.42 -25.37
CA ILE A 233 -4.61 1.71 -26.18
C ILE A 233 -3.56 0.61 -25.96
N ASN A 234 -3.10 -0.02 -27.06
CA ASN A 234 -2.07 -1.05 -27.00
C ASN A 234 -0.66 -0.46 -26.93
N SER A 235 0.38 -1.33 -26.85
CA SER A 235 1.80 -0.92 -26.80
C SER A 235 2.32 -0.21 -28.05
N LYS A 236 1.54 -0.22 -29.17
CA LYS A 236 1.85 0.50 -30.41
C LYS A 236 1.09 1.81 -30.55
N ASN A 237 0.42 2.27 -29.48
CA ASN A 237 -0.49 3.43 -29.48
C ASN A 237 -1.69 3.29 -30.42
N GLU A 238 -2.17 2.06 -30.67
CA GLU A 238 -3.35 1.80 -31.48
C GLU A 238 -4.58 1.59 -30.57
N LEU A 239 -5.73 2.16 -30.95
CA LEU A 239 -7.02 1.92 -30.27
C LEU A 239 -7.55 0.54 -30.63
N ILE A 240 -7.69 -0.31 -29.63
CA ILE A 240 -8.31 -1.63 -29.74
C ILE A 240 -9.72 -1.56 -29.15
N LYS A 241 -10.74 -1.86 -29.95
CA LYS A 241 -12.15 -1.88 -29.53
C LYS A 241 -12.47 -3.20 -28.81
N ALA A 242 -11.83 -3.41 -27.67
CA ALA A 242 -12.04 -4.54 -26.78
C ALA A 242 -11.57 -4.15 -25.37
N PRO A 243 -12.14 -4.74 -24.28
CA PRO A 243 -11.68 -4.51 -22.93
C PRO A 243 -10.18 -4.81 -22.77
N PHE A 244 -9.54 -4.11 -21.81
CA PHE A 244 -8.15 -4.40 -21.42
C PHE A 244 -8.13 -5.62 -20.51
N ASP A 245 -7.19 -6.55 -20.76
CA ASP A 245 -7.05 -7.78 -19.99
C ASP A 245 -6.06 -7.61 -18.82
N PHE A 246 -6.60 -7.51 -17.61
CA PHE A 246 -5.83 -7.45 -16.35
C PHE A 246 -5.56 -8.83 -15.73
N THR A 247 -5.94 -9.94 -16.36
CA THR A 247 -5.86 -11.29 -15.78
C THR A 247 -4.46 -11.63 -15.23
N ARG A 248 -3.42 -11.19 -15.94
CA ARG A 248 -2.02 -11.46 -15.59
C ARG A 248 -1.33 -10.32 -14.81
N HIS A 249 -2.07 -9.27 -14.47
CA HIS A 249 -1.56 -8.17 -13.66
C HIS A 249 -1.46 -8.55 -12.18
N ASN A 250 -0.78 -7.71 -11.41
CA ASN A 250 -0.75 -7.84 -9.97
C ASN A 250 -2.17 -7.76 -9.40
N TYR A 251 -2.42 -8.51 -8.36
CA TYR A 251 -3.71 -8.61 -7.70
C TYR A 251 -3.53 -8.58 -6.18
N ILE A 252 -4.25 -7.73 -5.49
CA ILE A 252 -4.34 -7.72 -4.03
C ILE A 252 -5.74 -7.26 -3.65
N SER A 253 -6.45 -7.98 -2.78
CA SER A 253 -7.72 -7.50 -2.26
C SER A 253 -7.52 -6.35 -1.26
N LEU A 254 -8.51 -5.47 -1.15
CA LEU A 254 -8.48 -4.36 -0.20
C LEU A 254 -8.35 -4.86 1.25
N GLU A 255 -8.98 -6.01 1.56
CA GLU A 255 -8.87 -6.65 2.86
C GLU A 255 -7.46 -7.14 3.19
N ASP A 256 -6.79 -7.81 2.24
CA ASP A 256 -5.42 -8.28 2.46
C ASP A 256 -4.46 -7.10 2.68
N MET A 257 -4.62 -6.02 1.90
CA MET A 257 -3.82 -4.81 2.09
C MET A 257 -4.00 -4.20 3.48
N GLN A 258 -5.25 -4.06 3.95
CA GLN A 258 -5.51 -3.53 5.28
C GLN A 258 -4.97 -4.44 6.38
N LYS A 259 -5.13 -5.77 6.24
CA LYS A 259 -4.59 -6.75 7.19
C LYS A 259 -3.06 -6.70 7.26
N MET A 260 -2.37 -6.55 6.12
CA MET A 260 -0.91 -6.38 6.07
C MET A 260 -0.46 -5.12 6.80
N LEU A 261 -1.13 -3.99 6.58
CA LEU A 261 -0.85 -2.75 7.30
C LEU A 261 -1.10 -2.91 8.81
N GLN A 262 -2.23 -3.51 9.19
CA GLN A 262 -2.56 -3.79 10.60
C GLN A 262 -1.51 -4.70 11.26
N ALA A 263 -1.01 -5.72 10.55
CA ALA A 263 0.00 -6.64 11.07
C ALA A 263 1.34 -5.96 11.41
N VAL A 264 1.66 -4.85 10.75
CA VAL A 264 2.88 -4.07 11.04
C VAL A 264 2.63 -3.01 12.11
N ILE A 265 1.49 -2.32 12.07
CA ILE A 265 1.17 -1.29 13.07
C ILE A 265 0.84 -1.92 14.43
N PHE A 266 0.06 -2.99 14.44
CA PHE A 266 -0.44 -3.68 15.62
C PHE A 266 -0.13 -5.18 15.60
N PRO A 267 1.13 -5.59 15.64
CA PRO A 267 1.50 -7.00 15.44
C PRO A 267 0.87 -7.96 16.46
N SER A 268 0.61 -7.51 17.68
CA SER A 268 -0.08 -8.32 18.70
C SER A 268 -1.56 -8.56 18.40
N SER A 269 -2.18 -7.79 17.51
CA SER A 269 -3.59 -7.91 17.14
C SER A 269 -3.88 -9.01 16.11
N VAL A 270 -2.84 -9.57 15.51
CA VAL A 270 -2.96 -10.61 14.49
C VAL A 270 -2.25 -11.91 14.91
N PRO A 271 -2.72 -13.09 14.46
CA PRO A 271 -2.06 -14.36 14.74
C PRO A 271 -0.59 -14.36 14.29
N LEU A 272 0.27 -15.10 14.99
CA LEU A 272 1.72 -15.17 14.68
C LEU A 272 1.98 -15.52 13.20
N LYS A 273 1.24 -16.46 12.65
CA LYS A 273 1.40 -16.88 11.24
C LYS A 273 1.16 -15.76 10.22
N ASN A 274 0.36 -14.76 10.59
CA ASN A 274 0.03 -13.64 9.71
C ASN A 274 1.01 -12.45 9.85
N ARG A 275 1.95 -12.52 10.80
CA ARG A 275 2.94 -11.46 11.03
C ARG A 275 4.11 -11.57 10.07
N PHE A 276 4.73 -10.45 9.78
CA PHE A 276 6.04 -10.38 9.16
C PHE A 276 7.12 -10.57 10.22
N ASN A 277 8.19 -11.29 9.89
CA ASN A 277 9.33 -11.52 10.79
C ASN A 277 10.22 -10.26 10.84
N LEU A 278 9.76 -9.26 11.59
CA LEU A 278 10.43 -7.97 11.73
C LEU A 278 11.01 -7.84 13.13
N LYS A 279 12.24 -7.34 13.22
CA LYS A 279 12.76 -6.78 14.47
C LYS A 279 12.00 -5.51 14.81
N GLU A 280 11.96 -5.12 16.09
CA GLU A 280 11.24 -3.90 16.49
C GLU A 280 11.82 -2.65 15.82
N GLU A 281 13.14 -2.58 15.64
CA GLU A 281 13.80 -1.47 14.92
C GLU A 281 13.37 -1.39 13.44
N ASP A 282 13.12 -2.52 12.77
CA ASP A 282 12.62 -2.57 11.39
C ASP A 282 11.16 -2.14 11.33
N ARG A 283 10.35 -2.56 12.29
CA ARG A 283 8.96 -2.12 12.43
C ARG A 283 8.89 -0.61 12.63
N LEU A 284 9.67 -0.06 13.53
CA LEU A 284 9.74 1.39 13.77
C LEU A 284 10.23 2.16 12.55
N PHE A 285 11.18 1.60 11.79
CA PHE A 285 11.63 2.16 10.52
C PHE A 285 10.49 2.21 9.49
N LEU A 286 9.73 1.13 9.35
CA LEU A 286 8.56 1.11 8.46
C LEU A 286 7.51 2.14 8.89
N LEU A 287 7.18 2.22 10.18
CA LEU A 287 6.21 3.18 10.69
C LEU A 287 6.65 4.63 10.42
N LYS A 288 7.95 4.92 10.57
CA LYS A 288 8.50 6.22 10.24
C LYS A 288 8.18 6.59 8.79
N TYR A 289 8.60 5.79 7.82
CA TYR A 289 8.48 6.16 6.41
C TYR A 289 7.08 5.97 5.81
N LEU A 290 6.22 5.11 6.39
CA LEU A 290 4.79 5.07 6.04
C LEU A 290 4.07 6.39 6.37
N SER A 291 4.58 7.16 7.35
CA SER A 291 3.93 8.38 7.83
C SER A 291 4.74 9.67 7.67
N GLN A 292 5.99 9.60 7.24
CA GLN A 292 6.83 10.77 6.97
C GLN A 292 6.38 11.49 5.69
N TYR A 293 6.53 12.81 5.68
CA TYR A 293 6.20 13.65 4.52
C TYR A 293 7.43 13.92 3.66
N PRO A 294 7.25 14.16 2.34
CA PRO A 294 8.36 14.49 1.45
C PRO A 294 9.15 15.73 1.88
N SER A 295 8.48 16.73 2.47
CA SER A 295 9.12 17.96 2.95
C SER A 295 10.04 17.78 4.16
N GLU A 296 9.98 16.63 4.85
CA GLU A 296 10.73 16.38 6.10
C GLU A 296 12.11 15.76 5.88
N THR A 297 12.55 15.50 4.65
CA THR A 297 13.82 14.81 4.37
C THR A 297 14.66 15.51 3.31
N ASP A 298 15.99 15.40 3.43
CA ASP A 298 16.97 15.83 2.43
C ASP A 298 17.40 14.67 1.51
N PHE A 299 17.13 13.41 1.91
CA PHE A 299 17.57 12.23 1.17
C PHE A 299 16.43 11.21 1.05
N PRO A 300 15.71 11.23 -0.07
CA PRO A 300 15.78 12.14 -1.25
C PRO A 300 15.31 13.56 -0.93
N ASN A 301 15.87 14.57 -1.62
CA ASN A 301 15.41 15.95 -1.57
C ASN A 301 14.36 16.18 -2.66
N TYR A 302 13.09 16.01 -2.35
CA TYR A 302 12.01 16.26 -3.28
C TYR A 302 11.62 17.73 -3.35
N ASP A 303 11.20 18.20 -4.56
CA ASP A 303 10.65 19.54 -4.73
C ASP A 303 9.23 19.60 -4.16
N PRO A 304 8.98 20.41 -3.12
CA PRO A 304 7.66 20.45 -2.47
C PRO A 304 6.54 21.05 -3.36
N SER A 305 6.89 21.71 -4.46
CA SER A 305 5.91 22.21 -5.43
C SER A 305 5.33 21.09 -6.30
N VAL A 306 6.04 19.97 -6.40
CA VAL A 306 5.62 18.78 -7.16
C VAL A 306 5.23 17.65 -6.22
N PHE A 307 6.07 17.39 -5.21
CA PHE A 307 5.87 16.32 -4.23
C PHE A 307 5.55 16.92 -2.86
N TYR A 308 4.33 17.43 -2.74
CA TYR A 308 3.84 18.07 -1.52
C TYR A 308 3.43 17.04 -0.44
N ASP A 309 3.19 17.47 0.78
CA ASP A 309 3.00 16.58 1.95
C ASP A 309 1.78 15.66 1.83
N SER A 310 0.72 16.11 1.17
CA SER A 310 -0.47 15.28 0.92
C SER A 310 -0.42 14.48 -0.39
N TYR A 311 0.70 14.52 -1.15
CA TYR A 311 0.85 13.88 -2.46
C TYR A 311 0.41 12.40 -2.50
N VAL A 312 0.76 11.64 -1.47
CA VAL A 312 0.38 10.23 -1.31
C VAL A 312 -0.57 10.01 -0.12
N LYS A 313 -1.44 10.98 0.22
CA LYS A 313 -2.38 10.92 1.35
C LYS A 313 -3.79 11.25 0.86
N PHE A 314 -4.36 10.36 0.03
CA PHE A 314 -5.58 10.67 -0.74
C PHE A 314 -6.79 11.06 0.10
N PHE A 315 -6.94 10.51 1.31
CA PHE A 315 -8.00 10.91 2.24
C PHE A 315 -7.86 12.32 2.80
N PHE A 316 -6.68 12.95 2.63
CA PHE A 316 -6.36 14.30 3.08
C PHE A 316 -5.92 15.23 1.94
N LEU A 317 -5.92 14.73 0.70
CA LEU A 317 -5.52 15.52 -0.46
C LEU A 317 -6.57 16.59 -0.79
N ASP A 318 -6.17 17.85 -0.72
CA ASP A 318 -6.97 19.01 -1.11
C ASP A 318 -6.12 20.07 -1.84
N SER A 319 -6.76 21.16 -2.24
CA SER A 319 -6.10 22.24 -2.98
C SER A 319 -5.01 22.98 -2.20
N THR A 320 -4.93 22.82 -0.89
CA THR A 320 -3.85 23.42 -0.07
C THR A 320 -2.56 22.63 -0.12
N HIS A 321 -2.62 21.35 -0.53
CA HIS A 321 -1.51 20.42 -0.61
C HIS A 321 -0.75 20.21 0.71
N THR A 322 -1.35 20.58 1.84
CA THR A 322 -0.75 20.52 3.18
C THR A 322 -1.39 19.43 4.04
N MET A 323 -0.69 19.05 5.08
CA MET A 323 -1.22 18.12 6.09
C MET A 323 -1.42 18.83 7.43
N PRO A 324 -2.51 18.54 8.17
CA PRO A 324 -2.68 19.05 9.52
C PRO A 324 -1.53 18.58 10.44
N LYS A 325 -0.97 19.50 11.24
CA LYS A 325 0.23 19.23 12.08
C LYS A 325 0.02 18.13 13.14
N ASN A 326 -1.21 17.95 13.59
CA ASN A 326 -1.58 16.96 14.60
C ASN A 326 -1.94 15.59 14.01
N ILE A 327 -2.02 15.47 12.68
CA ILE A 327 -2.39 14.23 12.00
C ILE A 327 -1.16 13.57 11.39
N ARG A 328 -1.07 12.24 11.57
CA ARG A 328 -0.14 11.38 10.83
C ARG A 328 -0.93 10.25 10.16
N VAL A 329 -0.60 9.98 8.92
CA VAL A 329 -1.25 8.95 8.11
C VAL A 329 -0.21 7.94 7.70
N PHE A 330 -0.33 6.74 8.24
CA PHE A 330 0.52 5.58 7.90
C PHE A 330 -0.17 4.82 6.77
N ASN A 331 0.29 5.01 5.55
CA ASN A 331 -0.46 4.49 4.42
C ASN A 331 0.40 4.10 3.23
N LYS A 332 -0.24 3.43 2.30
CA LYS A 332 0.23 3.31 0.93
C LYS A 332 -0.93 3.59 -0.01
N VAL A 333 -0.65 4.31 -1.07
CA VAL A 333 -1.58 4.57 -2.17
C VAL A 333 -1.18 3.80 -3.42
N GLY A 334 -2.13 3.63 -4.32
CA GLY A 334 -1.93 3.18 -5.68
C GLY A 334 -2.87 3.89 -6.63
N TRP A 335 -2.36 4.31 -7.79
CA TRP A 335 -3.20 4.80 -8.87
C TRP A 335 -2.61 4.37 -10.21
N ALA A 336 -3.43 3.81 -11.05
CA ALA A 336 -3.13 3.45 -12.44
C ALA A 336 -4.41 3.04 -13.17
N TYR A 337 -4.48 3.32 -14.44
CA TYR A 337 -5.58 2.90 -15.31
C TYR A 337 -6.96 3.35 -14.80
N GLY A 338 -7.05 4.51 -14.17
CA GLY A 338 -8.28 5.02 -13.56
C GLY A 338 -8.66 4.41 -12.21
N PHE A 339 -7.87 3.48 -11.67
CA PHE A 339 -8.03 2.98 -10.31
C PHE A 339 -7.24 3.83 -9.32
N LEU A 340 -7.89 4.26 -8.24
CA LEU A 340 -7.25 4.92 -7.10
C LEU A 340 -7.56 4.14 -5.83
N THR A 341 -6.53 3.92 -5.02
CA THR A 341 -6.65 3.18 -3.75
C THR A 341 -5.82 3.85 -2.68
N ASP A 342 -6.35 3.97 -1.47
CA ASP A 342 -5.59 4.33 -0.27
C ASP A 342 -5.93 3.36 0.86
N VAL A 343 -4.91 2.84 1.54
CA VAL A 343 -5.04 2.00 2.72
C VAL A 343 -4.24 2.64 3.85
N SER A 344 -4.95 3.13 4.86
CA SER A 344 -4.43 4.06 5.86
C SER A 344 -4.74 3.63 7.28
N TYR A 345 -3.78 3.88 8.18
CA TYR A 345 -4.01 4.09 9.61
C TYR A 345 -3.83 5.57 9.90
N VAL A 346 -4.85 6.21 10.42
CA VAL A 346 -4.88 7.65 10.73
C VAL A 346 -4.72 7.83 12.23
N LEU A 347 -3.84 8.74 12.60
CA LEU A 347 -3.51 9.10 13.97
C LEU A 347 -3.65 10.60 14.15
N ASP A 348 -4.48 11.05 15.11
CA ASP A 348 -4.56 12.44 15.55
C ASP A 348 -4.11 12.55 16.99
N THR A 349 -2.97 13.19 17.21
CA THR A 349 -2.36 13.34 18.54
C THR A 349 -2.98 14.43 19.39
N LEU A 350 -3.67 15.40 18.78
CA LEU A 350 -4.35 16.48 19.49
C LEU A 350 -5.67 16.00 20.10
N ASN A 351 -6.46 15.28 19.30
CA ASN A 351 -7.78 14.81 19.70
C ASN A 351 -7.76 13.39 20.29
N ASN A 352 -6.59 12.74 20.35
CA ASN A 352 -6.41 11.37 20.82
C ASN A 352 -7.34 10.36 20.12
N ILE A 353 -7.39 10.41 18.80
CA ILE A 353 -8.15 9.48 17.98
C ILE A 353 -7.26 8.72 17.01
N ASP A 354 -7.65 7.48 16.75
CA ASP A 354 -7.05 6.66 15.73
C ASP A 354 -8.07 5.68 15.14
N TYR A 355 -7.90 5.39 13.85
CA TYR A 355 -8.73 4.45 13.11
C TYR A 355 -8.00 3.97 11.85
N MET A 356 -8.49 2.91 11.19
CA MET A 356 -8.03 2.55 9.85
C MET A 356 -9.14 2.83 8.84
N LEU A 357 -8.74 3.29 7.67
CA LEU A 357 -9.61 3.53 6.54
C LEU A 357 -8.92 3.03 5.27
N SER A 358 -9.64 2.23 4.50
CA SER A 358 -9.19 1.73 3.22
C SER A 358 -10.29 1.93 2.19
N ALA A 359 -9.96 2.49 1.03
CA ALA A 359 -10.91 2.61 -0.05
C ALA A 359 -10.24 2.50 -1.42
N THR A 360 -10.99 1.99 -2.38
CA THR A 360 -10.64 1.98 -3.79
C THR A 360 -11.80 2.52 -4.62
N ILE A 361 -11.51 3.11 -5.77
CA ILE A 361 -12.49 3.60 -6.75
C ILE A 361 -11.92 3.45 -8.16
N TYR A 362 -12.81 3.25 -9.15
CA TYR A 362 -12.49 3.28 -10.58
C TYR A 362 -13.14 4.50 -11.24
N VAL A 363 -12.36 5.30 -11.95
CA VAL A 363 -12.80 6.55 -12.60
C VAL A 363 -12.25 6.61 -14.03
N ASN A 364 -13.10 6.23 -14.97
CA ASN A 364 -12.78 6.18 -16.41
C ASN A 364 -14.06 6.36 -17.21
N SER A 365 -14.45 7.62 -17.44
CA SER A 365 -15.75 7.95 -18.03
C SER A 365 -15.86 7.67 -19.52
N ASP A 366 -14.73 7.66 -20.25
CA ASP A 366 -14.73 7.35 -21.70
C ASP A 366 -14.59 5.86 -22.01
N GLY A 367 -14.36 5.03 -20.97
CA GLY A 367 -14.23 3.58 -21.10
C GLY A 367 -12.97 3.10 -21.80
N VAL A 368 -12.03 4.00 -22.15
CA VAL A 368 -10.75 3.65 -22.81
C VAL A 368 -9.66 3.46 -21.77
N VAL A 369 -9.10 2.27 -21.71
CA VAL A 369 -8.01 1.96 -20.76
C VAL A 369 -6.64 2.20 -21.41
N ASN A 370 -5.66 2.67 -20.64
CA ASN A 370 -4.28 2.92 -21.07
C ASN A 370 -4.12 4.07 -22.08
N ASP A 371 -5.02 5.04 -22.07
CA ASP A 371 -4.94 6.26 -22.88
C ASP A 371 -4.45 7.50 -22.11
N SER A 372 -4.15 7.32 -20.80
CA SER A 372 -3.73 8.36 -19.85
C SER A 372 -4.77 9.46 -19.61
N LYS A 373 -6.07 9.18 -19.84
CA LYS A 373 -7.17 10.10 -19.58
C LYS A 373 -8.14 9.48 -18.60
N TYR A 374 -8.10 9.93 -17.37
CA TYR A 374 -8.94 9.42 -16.29
C TYR A 374 -9.52 10.56 -15.48
N ASP A 375 -10.67 10.32 -14.83
CA ASP A 375 -11.36 11.32 -14.02
C ASP A 375 -10.79 11.42 -12.59
N GLU A 376 -9.47 11.28 -12.43
CA GLU A 376 -8.77 11.22 -11.14
C GLU A 376 -8.94 12.55 -10.39
N GLU A 377 -8.69 13.69 -11.06
CA GLU A 377 -8.77 15.04 -10.47
C GLU A 377 -10.20 15.50 -10.22
N THR A 378 -11.12 15.11 -11.10
CA THR A 378 -12.50 15.61 -11.06
C THR A 378 -13.45 14.74 -10.24
N VAL A 379 -13.14 13.44 -10.10
CA VAL A 379 -13.99 12.47 -9.40
C VAL A 379 -13.21 11.70 -8.34
N GLY A 380 -12.08 11.09 -8.67
CA GLY A 380 -11.37 10.12 -7.85
C GLY A 380 -10.86 10.70 -6.54
N TRP A 381 -9.94 11.67 -6.59
CA TRP A 381 -9.40 12.34 -5.41
C TRP A 381 -10.47 13.10 -4.61
N PRO A 382 -11.39 13.88 -5.23
CA PRO A 382 -12.51 14.48 -4.50
C PRO A 382 -13.32 13.44 -3.71
N PHE A 383 -13.67 12.31 -4.31
CA PHE A 383 -14.40 11.23 -3.63
C PHE A 383 -13.63 10.68 -2.43
N LEU A 384 -12.36 10.32 -2.60
CA LEU A 384 -11.53 9.81 -1.50
C LEU A 384 -11.37 10.84 -0.38
N ARG A 385 -11.20 12.11 -0.72
CA ARG A 385 -11.16 13.22 0.23
C ARG A 385 -12.46 13.34 1.04
N GLN A 386 -13.62 13.23 0.40
CA GLN A 386 -14.92 13.30 1.07
C GLN A 386 -15.11 12.12 2.02
N ILE A 387 -14.72 10.91 1.62
CA ILE A 387 -14.71 9.73 2.50
C ILE A 387 -13.79 9.98 3.69
N GLY A 388 -12.55 10.40 3.48
CA GLY A 388 -11.60 10.71 4.53
C GLY A 388 -12.17 11.69 5.55
N THR A 389 -12.79 12.77 5.06
CA THR A 389 -13.44 13.79 5.90
C THR A 389 -14.60 13.20 6.72
N ALA A 390 -15.48 12.41 6.10
CA ALA A 390 -16.66 11.86 6.76
C ALA A 390 -16.26 10.92 7.91
N PHE A 391 -15.32 10.00 7.69
CA PHE A 391 -14.86 9.08 8.73
C PHE A 391 -14.04 9.77 9.82
N TYR A 392 -13.24 10.79 9.47
CA TYR A 392 -12.53 11.60 10.47
C TYR A 392 -13.51 12.34 11.38
N GLN A 393 -14.54 12.99 10.84
CA GLN A 393 -15.57 13.69 11.61
C GLN A 393 -16.37 12.72 12.50
N TYR A 394 -16.68 11.54 11.99
CA TYR A 394 -17.31 10.50 12.80
C TYR A 394 -16.41 10.09 13.98
N ASP A 395 -15.13 9.82 13.73
CA ASP A 395 -14.19 9.43 14.79
C ASP A 395 -13.93 10.55 15.81
N LEU A 396 -14.01 11.82 15.43
CA LEU A 396 -13.98 12.96 16.36
C LEU A 396 -15.18 12.96 17.30
N SER A 397 -16.37 12.63 16.79
CA SER A 397 -17.64 12.74 17.52
C SER A 397 -18.02 11.50 18.32
N ARG A 398 -17.48 10.30 17.95
CA ARG A 398 -17.90 9.07 18.60
C ARG A 398 -17.37 8.93 20.03
N ASN A 399 -18.21 8.40 20.92
CA ASN A 399 -17.81 8.08 22.27
C ASN A 399 -16.81 6.92 22.34
N ARG A 400 -15.74 7.10 23.11
CA ARG A 400 -14.76 6.05 23.46
C ARG A 400 -14.79 5.80 24.95
N LYS A 401 -14.97 4.56 25.35
CA LYS A 401 -14.94 4.19 26.78
C LYS A 401 -13.56 4.43 27.39
N TYR A 402 -12.51 4.18 26.62
CA TYR A 402 -11.12 4.40 27.01
C TYR A 402 -10.40 5.14 25.87
N GLN A 403 -9.71 6.22 26.22
CA GLN A 403 -8.96 7.03 25.26
C GLN A 403 -7.62 6.38 24.91
N PRO A 404 -7.17 6.45 23.66
CA PRO A 404 -5.84 6.01 23.28
C PRO A 404 -4.75 6.96 23.84
N VAL A 405 -3.57 6.40 24.14
CA VAL A 405 -2.37 7.18 24.47
C VAL A 405 -1.46 7.20 23.23
N LEU A 406 -1.57 8.25 22.44
CA LEU A 406 -0.99 8.31 21.09
C LEU A 406 0.31 9.13 21.00
N LYS A 407 0.61 9.96 22.01
CA LYS A 407 1.80 10.86 22.01
C LYS A 407 3.14 10.14 21.76
N ASN A 408 3.24 8.86 22.09
CA ASN A 408 4.47 8.08 21.98
C ASN A 408 4.55 7.24 20.69
N GLN A 409 3.53 7.27 19.85
CA GLN A 409 3.50 6.47 18.61
C GLN A 409 4.18 7.17 17.43
N VAL A 410 4.34 8.49 17.51
CA VAL A 410 5.01 9.29 16.48
C VAL A 410 6.43 9.58 16.93
N LYS A 411 7.43 8.92 16.33
CA LYS A 411 8.82 9.05 16.76
C LYS A 411 9.75 9.44 15.61
N HIS A 412 10.53 10.50 15.86
CA HIS A 412 11.78 10.81 15.17
C HIS A 412 11.75 10.78 13.64
N TYR A 413 10.94 11.67 13.06
CA TYR A 413 11.00 11.94 11.62
C TYR A 413 12.36 12.56 11.25
N ASP A 414 12.76 12.39 10.00
CA ASP A 414 13.88 13.19 9.47
C ASP A 414 13.52 14.67 9.55
N VAL A 415 14.52 15.50 9.66
CA VAL A 415 14.34 16.96 9.67
C VAL A 415 15.18 17.54 8.54
N LYS A 416 14.53 18.26 7.64
CA LYS A 416 15.21 18.90 6.52
C LYS A 416 16.20 19.93 7.02
N ASN A 417 17.44 19.85 6.53
CA ASN A 417 18.47 20.85 6.80
C ASN A 417 18.23 22.07 5.90
N LYS A 418 17.95 23.22 6.49
CA LYS A 418 17.70 24.48 5.77
C LYS A 418 18.87 24.97 4.91
N ASN A 419 20.08 24.49 5.21
CA ASN A 419 21.32 24.85 4.49
C ASN A 419 21.71 23.83 3.42
N TYR A 420 20.84 22.85 3.14
CA TYR A 420 21.14 21.80 2.17
C TYR A 420 21.00 22.30 0.74
N SER A 421 22.04 22.15 -0.07
CA SER A 421 22.18 22.81 -1.39
C SER A 421 21.96 21.89 -2.60
N ARG A 422 21.56 20.62 -2.42
CA ARG A 422 21.28 19.75 -3.59
C ARG A 422 20.03 20.24 -4.31
N ILE A 423 20.08 20.18 -5.65
CA ILE A 423 18.93 20.49 -6.51
C ILE A 423 17.77 19.54 -6.16
N PRO A 424 16.58 20.07 -5.86
CA PRO A 424 15.41 19.22 -5.58
C PRO A 424 15.00 18.39 -6.78
N ILE A 425 14.58 17.17 -6.51
CA ILE A 425 14.05 16.23 -7.52
C ILE A 425 12.65 16.70 -7.92
N LYS A 426 12.43 16.93 -9.23
CA LYS A 426 11.15 17.35 -9.81
C LYS A 426 10.49 16.27 -10.65
N VAL A 427 11.25 15.29 -11.09
CA VAL A 427 10.77 14.21 -11.95
C VAL A 427 11.32 12.90 -11.42
N VAL A 428 10.47 11.90 -11.36
CA VAL A 428 10.84 10.50 -11.08
C VAL A 428 10.24 9.62 -12.14
N ASP A 429 10.88 8.48 -12.43
CA ASP A 429 10.34 7.47 -13.35
C ASP A 429 9.21 6.71 -12.64
N ASN A 430 7.97 7.07 -12.96
CA ASN A 430 6.75 6.44 -12.44
C ASN A 430 5.96 5.74 -13.55
#